data_33ce42885bdd0d9b7853681d7bd5315d
#
_entry.id   33ce42885bdd0d9b7853681d7bd5315d
#
_cell.length_a   1.000
_cell.length_b   1.000
_cell.length_c   1.000
_cell.angle_alpha   90.00
_cell.angle_beta   90.00
_cell.angle_gamma   90.00
#
_symmetry.space_group_name_H-M   'P 1'
#
loop_
_entity.id
_entity.type
_entity.pdbx_description
1 polymer ?
#
loop_
_entity_poly.entity_id
_entity_poly.type
_entity_poly.pdbx_seq_one_letter_code
_entity_poly.pdbx_strand_id
1 'polypeptide(L)'
;GYQWTPAEILAQIKRLFLILRKEKPEAEIIFISIKPSVRRLKDKERIEQANALIKEFAEQQTNTAYADVYHPMFTAKGELYPEHYREDGLHLTAEGYAVWKEVISRYIK
;
A
#
# COMPACT_ATOMS: atom_id res chain seq x y z
N GLY A 1 16.04 1.26 5.94
CA GLY A 1 14.82 1.84 6.46
C GLY A 1 14.38 3.04 5.63
N TYR A 2 13.18 3.49 5.86
CA TYR A 2 12.68 4.66 5.17
C TYR A 2 13.28 5.92 5.75
N GLN A 3 13.90 6.72 4.88
CA GLN A 3 14.38 8.03 5.25
C GLN A 3 13.39 9.12 4.87
N TRP A 4 12.34 8.75 4.15
CA TRP A 4 11.31 9.68 3.69
C TRP A 4 10.25 9.89 4.76
N THR A 5 9.80 11.13 4.92
CA THR A 5 8.65 11.42 5.77
C THR A 5 7.37 11.03 5.02
N PRO A 6 6.24 10.82 5.74
CA PRO A 6 4.96 10.57 5.06
C PRO A 6 4.60 11.67 4.05
N ALA A 7 4.86 12.93 4.37
CA ALA A 7 4.60 14.03 3.46
C ALA A 7 5.45 13.96 2.18
N GLU A 8 6.70 13.55 2.31
CA GLU A 8 7.58 13.38 1.15
C GLU A 8 7.12 12.23 0.26
N ILE A 9 6.68 11.13 0.88
CA ILE A 9 6.13 10.00 0.13
C ILE A 9 4.89 10.44 -0.65
N LEU A 10 4.00 11.19 -0.01
CA LEU A 10 2.79 11.70 -0.66
C LEU A 10 3.15 12.62 -1.83
N ALA A 11 4.16 13.47 -1.68
CA ALA A 11 4.59 14.37 -2.75
C ALA A 11 5.03 13.59 -3.98
N GLN A 12 5.75 12.48 -3.80
CA GLN A 12 6.18 11.63 -4.91
C GLN A 12 4.97 10.93 -5.57
N ILE A 13 4.02 10.48 -4.76
CA ILE A 13 2.79 9.85 -5.25
C ILE A 13 1.99 10.85 -6.11
N LYS A 14 1.85 12.08 -5.63
CA LYS A 14 1.13 13.12 -6.37
C LYS A 14 1.79 13.43 -7.70
N ARG A 15 3.11 13.48 -7.73
CA ARG A 15 3.87 13.72 -8.96
C ARG A 15 3.61 12.61 -9.97
N LEU A 16 3.71 11.36 -9.52
CA LEU A 16 3.46 10.21 -10.38
C LEU A 16 2.01 10.23 -10.89
N PHE A 17 1.07 10.53 -10.01
CA PHE A 17 -0.35 10.60 -10.39
C PHE A 17 -0.58 11.62 -11.50
N LEU A 18 0.01 12.81 -11.39
CA LEU A 18 -0.14 13.84 -12.40
C LEU A 18 0.41 13.40 -13.76
N ILE A 19 1.54 12.71 -13.76
CA ILE A 19 2.13 12.18 -14.99
C ILE A 19 1.19 11.15 -15.63
N LEU A 20 0.71 10.19 -14.84
CA LEU A 20 -0.18 9.14 -15.32
C LEU A 20 -1.50 9.73 -15.84
N ARG A 21 -2.07 10.69 -15.12
CA ARG A 21 -3.33 11.29 -15.49
C ARG A 21 -3.21 12.13 -16.76
N LYS A 22 -2.06 12.75 -16.97
CA LYS A 22 -1.79 13.50 -18.19
C LYS A 22 -1.73 12.57 -19.40
N GLU A 23 -1.09 11.42 -19.26
CA GLU A 23 -0.95 10.46 -20.35
C GLU A 23 -2.22 9.65 -20.59
N LYS A 24 -2.96 9.36 -19.52
CA LYS A 24 -4.17 8.53 -19.57
C LYS A 24 -5.29 9.23 -18.81
N PRO A 25 -5.90 10.28 -19.40
CA PRO A 25 -6.87 11.11 -18.67
C PRO A 25 -8.09 10.35 -18.15
N GLU A 26 -8.47 9.26 -18.82
CA GLU A 26 -9.67 8.52 -18.45
C GLU A 26 -9.42 7.15 -17.84
N ALA A 27 -8.16 6.77 -17.67
CA ALA A 27 -7.83 5.48 -17.08
C ALA A 27 -8.17 5.44 -15.60
N GLU A 28 -8.64 4.28 -15.14
CA GLU A 28 -8.79 4.07 -13.69
C GLU A 28 -7.41 3.89 -13.08
N ILE A 29 -7.13 4.65 -12.04
CA ILE A 29 -5.86 4.55 -11.32
C ILE A 29 -6.14 3.95 -9.94
N ILE A 30 -5.42 2.89 -9.61
CA ILE A 30 -5.55 2.23 -8.32
C ILE A 30 -4.23 2.37 -7.57
N PHE A 31 -4.27 3.07 -6.43
CA PHE A 31 -3.11 3.14 -5.55
C PHE A 31 -3.14 1.94 -4.62
N ILE A 32 -2.02 1.26 -4.52
CA ILE A 32 -1.87 0.13 -3.62
C ILE A 32 -1.09 0.62 -2.41
N SER A 33 -1.61 0.36 -1.20
CA SER A 33 -0.95 0.78 0.03
C SER A 33 0.44 0.14 0.15
N ILE A 34 1.31 0.77 0.94
CA ILE A 34 2.59 0.17 1.30
C ILE A 34 2.27 -1.03 2.20
N LYS A 35 2.77 -2.20 1.84
CA LYS A 35 2.52 -3.39 2.65
C LYS A 35 3.42 -3.40 3.88
N PRO A 36 2.97 -3.99 5.00
CA PRO A 36 3.83 -4.12 6.15
C PRO A 36 4.84 -5.25 5.93
N SER A 37 5.93 -5.24 6.69
CA SER A 37 6.85 -6.37 6.70
C SER A 37 7.46 -6.49 8.10
N VAL A 38 7.86 -7.71 8.43
CA VAL A 38 8.50 -7.99 9.72
C VAL A 38 9.76 -7.15 9.87
N ARG A 39 10.54 -7.07 8.78
CA ARG A 39 11.81 -6.34 8.78
C ARG A 39 11.65 -4.84 9.02
N ARG A 40 10.47 -4.28 8.67
CA ARG A 40 10.23 -2.85 8.76
C ARG A 40 9.20 -2.46 9.82
N LEU A 41 8.96 -3.33 10.80
CA LEU A 41 8.01 -3.03 11.87
C LEU A 41 8.38 -1.77 12.65
N LYS A 42 9.66 -1.44 12.73
CA LYS A 42 10.09 -0.20 13.38
C LYS A 42 9.57 1.06 12.68
N ASP A 43 9.21 0.94 11.40
CA ASP A 43 8.67 2.06 10.63
C ASP A 43 7.14 2.02 10.54
N LYS A 44 6.50 1.15 11.32
CA LYS A 44 5.06 0.91 11.27
C LYS A 44 4.23 2.20 11.31
N GLU A 45 4.52 3.06 12.27
CA GLU A 45 3.77 4.29 12.45
C GLU A 45 3.91 5.21 11.24
N ARG A 46 5.12 5.32 10.71
CA ARG A 46 5.40 6.13 9.54
C ARG A 46 4.69 5.58 8.31
N ILE A 47 4.69 4.25 8.15
CA ILE A 47 4.01 3.59 7.03
C ILE A 47 2.51 3.84 7.12
N GLU A 48 1.93 3.72 8.31
CA GLU A 48 0.50 3.95 8.51
C GLU A 48 0.11 5.39 8.18
N GLN A 49 0.94 6.35 8.58
CA GLN A 49 0.72 7.75 8.27
C GLN A 49 0.77 7.99 6.76
N ALA A 50 1.76 7.41 6.08
CA ALA A 50 1.89 7.53 4.64
C ALA A 50 0.68 6.93 3.93
N ASN A 51 0.25 5.74 4.33
CA ASN A 51 -0.91 5.09 3.74
C ASN A 51 -2.19 5.91 3.94
N ALA A 52 -2.36 6.51 5.11
CA ALA A 52 -3.52 7.35 5.37
C ALA A 52 -3.56 8.57 4.44
N LEU A 53 -2.40 9.19 4.21
CA LEU A 53 -2.30 10.33 3.31
C LEU A 53 -2.57 9.94 1.87
N ILE A 54 -2.06 8.79 1.43
CA ILE A 54 -2.29 8.29 0.08
C ILE A 54 -3.76 7.99 -0.14
N LYS A 55 -4.40 7.35 0.85
CA LYS A 55 -5.82 7.03 0.79
C LYS A 55 -6.67 8.29 0.66
N GLU A 56 -6.39 9.27 1.49
CA GLU A 56 -7.10 10.56 1.47
C GLU A 56 -6.96 11.24 0.11
N PHE A 57 -5.74 11.26 -0.43
CA PHE A 57 -5.50 11.85 -1.74
C PHE A 57 -6.28 11.11 -2.83
N ALA A 58 -6.23 9.78 -2.83
CA ALA A 58 -6.91 8.96 -3.83
C ALA A 58 -8.43 9.20 -3.82
N GLU A 59 -9.01 9.32 -2.63
CA GLU A 59 -10.45 9.53 -2.47
C GLU A 59 -10.92 10.89 -3.02
N GLN A 60 -10.00 11.84 -3.13
CA GLN A 60 -10.31 13.16 -3.66
C GLN A 60 -10.20 13.23 -5.18
N GLN A 61 -9.69 12.19 -5.82
CA GLN A 61 -9.45 12.18 -7.25
C GLN A 61 -10.56 11.42 -7.99
N THR A 62 -10.84 11.86 -9.22
CA THR A 62 -11.81 11.20 -10.08
C THR A 62 -11.23 9.91 -10.64
N ASN A 63 -12.06 8.87 -10.72
CA ASN A 63 -11.69 7.60 -11.33
C ASN A 63 -10.44 6.99 -10.73
N THR A 64 -10.35 7.07 -9.41
CA THR A 64 -9.17 6.64 -8.65
C THR A 64 -9.61 5.89 -7.41
N ALA A 65 -8.92 4.81 -7.08
CA ALA A 65 -9.22 3.98 -5.92
C ALA A 65 -7.97 3.73 -5.10
N TYR A 66 -8.17 3.29 -3.85
CA TYR A 66 -7.10 2.92 -2.93
C TYR A 66 -7.32 1.49 -2.48
N ALA A 67 -6.36 0.62 -2.73
CA ALA A 67 -6.41 -0.79 -2.34
C ALA A 67 -5.55 -1.01 -1.10
N ASP A 68 -6.18 -1.39 0.00
CA ASP A 68 -5.49 -1.61 1.27
C ASP A 68 -4.96 -3.03 1.34
N VAL A 69 -3.65 -3.19 1.16
CA VAL A 69 -2.95 -4.46 1.37
C VAL A 69 -2.15 -4.44 2.67
N TYR A 70 -2.34 -3.39 3.49
CA TYR A 70 -1.63 -3.24 4.76
C TYR A 70 -2.37 -3.93 5.91
N HIS A 71 -3.60 -3.51 6.17
CA HIS A 71 -4.36 -4.02 7.31
C HIS A 71 -4.66 -5.52 7.26
N PRO A 72 -4.99 -6.12 6.10
CA PRO A 72 -5.25 -7.56 6.04
C PRO A 72 -4.07 -8.44 6.40
N MET A 73 -2.85 -7.88 6.44
CA MET A 73 -1.66 -8.65 6.80
C MET A 73 -1.49 -8.81 8.31
N PHE A 74 -2.31 -8.13 9.12
CA PHE A 74 -2.24 -8.20 10.58
C PHE A 74 -3.31 -9.10 11.16
N THR A 75 -2.98 -9.79 12.26
CA THR A 75 -3.94 -10.56 13.03
C THR A 75 -4.85 -9.62 13.83
N ALA A 76 -5.90 -10.18 14.46
CA ALA A 76 -6.78 -9.41 15.34
C ALA A 76 -6.02 -8.78 16.51
N LYS A 77 -4.87 -9.34 16.86
CA LYS A 77 -4.03 -8.81 17.94
C LYS A 77 -3.04 -7.74 17.46
N GLY A 78 -3.06 -7.43 16.17
CA GLY A 78 -2.15 -6.44 15.60
C GLY A 78 -0.76 -6.97 15.28
N GLU A 79 -0.61 -8.27 15.17
CA GLU A 79 0.65 -8.91 14.80
C GLU A 79 0.61 -9.40 13.38
N LEU A 80 1.76 -9.41 12.70
CA LEU A 80 1.83 -9.97 11.36
C LEU A 80 1.73 -11.50 11.41
N TYR A 81 1.11 -12.09 10.40
CA TYR A 81 1.05 -13.54 10.25
C TYR A 81 2.44 -14.04 9.83
N PRO A 82 3.13 -14.85 10.66
CA PRO A 82 4.47 -15.33 10.31
C PRO A 82 4.50 -16.12 9.00
N GLU A 83 3.46 -16.90 8.73
CA GLU A 83 3.37 -17.74 7.54
C GLU A 83 3.24 -16.96 6.25
N HIS A 84 2.98 -15.65 6.31
CA HIS A 84 2.88 -14.81 5.13
C HIS A 84 4.23 -14.29 4.65
N TYR A 85 5.28 -14.43 5.46
CA TYR A 85 6.59 -13.85 5.17
C TYR A 85 7.68 -14.91 5.11
N ARG A 86 8.64 -14.70 4.20
CA ARG A 86 9.83 -15.53 4.12
C ARG A 86 10.77 -15.23 5.30
N GLU A 87 11.82 -16.02 5.42
CA GLU A 87 12.79 -15.88 6.51
C GLU A 87 13.42 -14.50 6.59
N ASP A 88 13.53 -13.78 5.47
CA ASP A 88 14.09 -12.43 5.45
C ASP A 88 13.17 -11.39 6.09
N GLY A 89 11.92 -11.76 6.40
CA GLY A 89 10.94 -10.85 6.99
C GLY A 89 10.51 -9.73 6.06
N LEU A 90 10.75 -9.88 4.77
CA LEU A 90 10.46 -8.84 3.78
C LEU A 90 9.62 -9.37 2.62
N HIS A 91 10.05 -10.47 1.99
CA HIS A 91 9.33 -11.04 0.86
C HIS A 91 8.17 -11.90 1.34
N LEU A 92 7.07 -11.89 0.58
CA LEU A 92 5.89 -12.66 0.90
C LEU A 92 6.03 -14.12 0.44
N THR A 93 5.44 -15.03 1.22
CA THR A 93 5.26 -16.42 0.80
C THR A 93 4.07 -16.50 -0.17
N ALA A 94 3.82 -17.69 -0.73
CA ALA A 94 2.63 -17.90 -1.57
C ALA A 94 1.35 -17.55 -0.80
N GLU A 95 1.31 -17.87 0.50
CA GLU A 95 0.16 -17.55 1.34
C GLU A 95 -0.03 -16.05 1.54
N GLY A 96 1.08 -15.32 1.72
CA GLY A 96 1.04 -13.87 1.81
C GLY A 96 0.57 -13.22 0.51
N TYR A 97 1.07 -13.71 -0.63
CA TYR A 97 0.63 -13.23 -1.93
C TYR A 97 -0.84 -13.51 -2.20
N ALA A 98 -1.37 -14.62 -1.68
CA ALA A 98 -2.78 -14.94 -1.85
C ALA A 98 -3.67 -13.88 -1.20
N VAL A 99 -3.29 -13.40 -0.02
CA VAL A 99 -4.02 -12.30 0.65
C VAL A 99 -3.97 -11.05 -0.21
N TRP A 100 -2.78 -10.72 -0.71
CA TRP A 100 -2.56 -9.54 -1.53
C TRP A 100 -3.41 -9.59 -2.81
N LYS A 101 -3.40 -10.75 -3.49
CA LYS A 101 -4.18 -10.96 -4.71
C LYS A 101 -5.68 -10.82 -4.46
N GLU A 102 -6.16 -11.35 -3.36
CA GLU A 102 -7.58 -11.25 -3.03
C GLU A 102 -8.01 -9.80 -2.90
N VAL A 103 -7.23 -8.99 -2.19
CA VAL A 103 -7.54 -7.56 -2.03
C VAL A 103 -7.55 -6.87 -3.40
N ILE A 104 -6.50 -7.07 -4.18
CA ILE A 104 -6.36 -6.40 -5.48
C ILE A 104 -7.48 -6.83 -6.44
N SER A 105 -7.89 -8.09 -6.40
CA SER A 105 -8.94 -8.61 -7.30
C SER A 105 -10.27 -7.86 -7.16
N ARG A 106 -10.50 -7.24 -6.01
CA ARG A 106 -11.73 -6.47 -5.78
C ARG A 106 -11.77 -5.18 -6.60
N TYR A 107 -10.62 -4.70 -7.06
CA TYR A 107 -10.49 -3.46 -7.80
C TYR A 107 -10.28 -3.68 -9.30
N ILE A 108 -9.90 -4.88 -9.70
CA ILE A 108 -9.67 -5.22 -11.11
C ILE A 108 -10.95 -5.85 -11.66
N LYS A 109 -11.47 -5.26 -12.71
CA LYS A 109 -12.71 -5.74 -13.36
C LYS A 109 -12.39 -6.61 -14.56
#